data_5934c1835f3339eca6d57ea5e0dfab78
#
_entry.id   5934c1835f3339eca6d57ea5e0dfab78
#
_cell.length_a   1.000
_cell.length_b   1.000
_cell.length_c   1.000
_cell.angle_alpha   90.00
_cell.angle_beta   90.00
_cell.angle_gamma   90.00
#
_symmetry.space_group_name_H-M   'P 1'
#
loop_
_entity.id
_entity.type
_entity.pdbx_description
1 polymer ?
#
loop_
_entity_poly.entity_id
_entity_poly.type
_entity_poly.pdbx_seq_one_letter_code
_entity_poly.pdbx_strand_id
1 'polypeptide(L)'
;MPERVIAVVGPTAAGKSELSLRLSLALGGEVVNADSMQLYRGMDIGTAKLGPEQRRGVPHHLLDIWDVRQAASVATYQRLAREAIAGIGARGRVPVLAGGSGLYVRAALDNLEFPGTDPAVRDRLEAELAAAGPGVLHARLASLDPVAAGAILPSNGRRIVRALEVIEVAGRPFAAVLPEYESRYPVIQLGLRVDRAELDRRIAERTARMWREGFVDEVATLERAGLRESGTASRALGYAQVLRFLAGECSEDEARAETILATRRFARRQEAWFRRDPRVIWLAADGKDAGALLDAAVAACHAGPGAAGAQQPAPDAPGAPRPAPDAARRPRPAADGADAPRPVQGAAGAPRQDLDG
;
A
#
# COMPACT_ATOMS: atom_id res chain seq x y z
N MET A 1 -6.06 -29.78 -2.91
CA MET A 1 -5.42 -28.56 -3.45
C MET A 1 -6.10 -28.22 -4.77
N PRO A 2 -6.40 -26.96 -5.08
CA PRO A 2 -6.91 -26.60 -6.40
C PRO A 2 -5.88 -26.93 -7.47
N GLU A 3 -6.32 -27.30 -8.66
CA GLU A 3 -5.41 -27.53 -9.79
C GLU A 3 -4.62 -26.28 -10.16
N ARG A 4 -5.23 -25.11 -10.02
CA ARG A 4 -4.61 -23.78 -10.22
C ARG A 4 -5.39 -22.69 -9.52
N VAL A 5 -4.73 -21.56 -9.25
CA VAL A 5 -5.33 -20.31 -8.79
C VAL A 5 -5.05 -19.24 -9.83
N ILE A 6 -6.05 -18.46 -10.19
CA ILE A 6 -5.86 -17.29 -11.07
C ILE A 6 -5.86 -16.05 -10.18
N ALA A 7 -4.88 -15.17 -10.33
CA ALA A 7 -4.82 -13.91 -9.61
C ALA A 7 -4.92 -12.73 -10.59
N VAL A 8 -5.89 -11.83 -10.37
CA VAL A 8 -6.04 -10.60 -11.13
C VAL A 8 -5.56 -9.43 -10.28
N VAL A 9 -4.42 -8.87 -10.65
CA VAL A 9 -3.68 -7.87 -9.87
C VAL A 9 -3.46 -6.58 -10.66
N GLY A 10 -2.99 -5.54 -9.99
CA GLY A 10 -2.68 -4.26 -10.62
C GLY A 10 -3.24 -3.06 -9.86
N PRO A 11 -3.10 -1.84 -10.40
CA PRO A 11 -3.50 -0.62 -9.72
C PRO A 11 -5.03 -0.51 -9.56
N THR A 12 -5.45 0.31 -8.61
CA THR A 12 -6.87 0.68 -8.48
C THR A 12 -7.35 1.37 -9.78
N ALA A 13 -8.63 1.26 -10.09
CA ALA A 13 -9.25 1.75 -11.32
C ALA A 13 -8.79 1.10 -12.67
N ALA A 14 -7.96 0.04 -12.63
CA ALA A 14 -7.52 -0.68 -13.83
C ALA A 14 -8.56 -1.67 -14.39
N GLY A 15 -9.68 -1.94 -13.69
CA GLY A 15 -10.72 -2.87 -14.17
C GLY A 15 -10.62 -4.30 -13.61
N LYS A 16 -9.85 -4.53 -12.55
CA LYS A 16 -9.66 -5.86 -11.93
C LYS A 16 -10.97 -6.58 -11.59
N SER A 17 -11.89 -5.90 -10.92
CA SER A 17 -13.15 -6.51 -10.47
C SER A 17 -13.99 -7.04 -11.64
N GLU A 18 -14.13 -6.26 -12.72
CA GLU A 18 -14.87 -6.69 -13.90
C GLU A 18 -14.17 -7.87 -14.61
N LEU A 19 -12.83 -7.83 -14.77
CA LEU A 19 -12.11 -8.94 -15.37
C LEU A 19 -12.22 -10.21 -14.51
N SER A 20 -12.10 -10.10 -13.18
CA SER A 20 -12.21 -11.25 -12.28
C SER A 20 -13.59 -11.88 -12.34
N LEU A 21 -14.63 -11.06 -12.40
CA LEU A 21 -16.01 -11.51 -12.55
C LEU A 21 -16.21 -12.26 -13.88
N ARG A 22 -15.76 -11.68 -14.99
CA ARG A 22 -15.86 -12.32 -16.33
C ARG A 22 -15.07 -13.61 -16.43
N LEU A 23 -13.85 -13.64 -15.87
CA LEU A 23 -13.05 -14.88 -15.80
C LEU A 23 -13.75 -15.95 -14.97
N SER A 24 -14.36 -15.57 -13.83
CA SER A 24 -15.12 -16.52 -13.01
C SER A 24 -16.31 -17.10 -13.76
N LEU A 25 -17.03 -16.29 -14.52
CA LEU A 25 -18.13 -16.75 -15.37
C LEU A 25 -17.64 -17.69 -16.48
N ALA A 26 -16.56 -17.32 -17.16
CA ALA A 26 -16.03 -18.10 -18.30
C ALA A 26 -15.40 -19.44 -17.87
N LEU A 27 -14.78 -19.48 -16.67
CA LEU A 27 -14.03 -20.65 -16.21
C LEU A 27 -14.73 -21.44 -15.09
N GLY A 28 -15.97 -21.10 -14.76
CA GLY A 28 -16.71 -21.72 -13.66
C GLY A 28 -16.07 -21.48 -12.30
N GLY A 29 -15.53 -20.28 -12.09
CA GLY A 29 -14.79 -19.91 -10.89
C GLY A 29 -15.60 -19.16 -9.84
N GLU A 30 -14.94 -18.87 -8.71
CA GLU A 30 -15.45 -18.04 -7.63
C GLU A 30 -14.37 -17.02 -7.24
N VAL A 31 -14.77 -15.79 -6.87
CA VAL A 31 -13.84 -14.70 -6.56
C VAL A 31 -13.43 -14.75 -5.09
N VAL A 32 -12.13 -14.59 -4.81
CA VAL A 32 -11.56 -14.36 -3.47
C VAL A 32 -11.00 -12.95 -3.42
N ASN A 33 -11.52 -12.12 -2.52
CA ASN A 33 -11.10 -10.73 -2.39
C ASN A 33 -9.68 -10.63 -1.80
N ALA A 34 -8.84 -9.79 -2.41
CA ALA A 34 -7.52 -9.41 -1.92
C ALA A 34 -7.35 -7.88 -1.84
N ASP A 35 -8.44 -7.15 -1.63
CA ASP A 35 -8.42 -5.75 -1.25
C ASP A 35 -8.67 -5.63 0.26
N SER A 36 -7.69 -5.07 0.98
CA SER A 36 -7.74 -5.00 2.45
C SER A 36 -8.87 -4.16 3.00
N MET A 37 -9.41 -3.21 2.23
CA MET A 37 -10.49 -2.33 2.69
C MET A 37 -11.88 -2.90 2.41
N GLN A 38 -12.03 -3.75 1.39
CA GLN A 38 -13.30 -4.43 1.11
C GLN A 38 -13.63 -5.56 2.10
N LEU A 39 -12.70 -5.90 2.99
CA LEU A 39 -12.93 -6.83 4.10
C LEU A 39 -13.88 -6.26 5.16
N TYR A 40 -14.01 -4.93 5.23
CA TYR A 40 -14.83 -4.25 6.24
C TYR A 40 -16.29 -4.10 5.80
N ARG A 41 -17.21 -4.41 6.69
CA ARG A 41 -18.65 -4.19 6.50
C ARG A 41 -18.96 -2.70 6.41
N GLY A 42 -19.80 -2.32 5.43
CA GLY A 42 -20.24 -0.95 5.21
C GLY A 42 -19.22 -0.03 4.57
N MET A 43 -18.00 -0.50 4.29
CA MET A 43 -17.03 0.23 3.45
C MET A 43 -17.23 -0.17 1.99
N ASP A 44 -18.28 0.36 1.36
CA ASP A 44 -18.78 -0.12 0.07
C ASP A 44 -18.48 0.87 -1.06
N ILE A 45 -18.99 2.09 -0.95
CA ILE A 45 -18.82 3.14 -1.97
C ILE A 45 -17.34 3.54 -2.07
N GLY A 46 -16.71 3.89 -0.96
CA GLY A 46 -15.33 4.35 -0.93
C GLY A 46 -14.30 3.31 -1.36
N THR A 47 -14.63 2.01 -1.29
CA THR A 47 -13.79 0.92 -1.77
C THR A 47 -14.16 0.42 -3.15
N ALA A 48 -15.26 0.91 -3.73
CA ALA A 48 -15.88 0.41 -4.97
C ALA A 48 -16.16 -1.11 -4.89
N LYS A 49 -16.69 -1.57 -3.77
CA LYS A 49 -17.11 -2.96 -3.58
C LYS A 49 -18.27 -3.28 -4.49
N LEU A 50 -18.25 -4.43 -5.16
CA LEU A 50 -19.37 -4.85 -5.98
C LEU A 50 -20.58 -5.22 -5.12
N GLY A 51 -21.72 -4.61 -5.39
CA GLY A 51 -22.99 -4.99 -4.78
C GLY A 51 -23.45 -6.38 -5.25
N PRO A 52 -24.40 -7.01 -4.54
CA PRO A 52 -24.87 -8.37 -4.85
C PRO A 52 -25.29 -8.56 -6.31
N GLU A 53 -26.05 -7.62 -6.88
CA GLU A 53 -26.52 -7.67 -8.28
C GLU A 53 -25.36 -7.57 -9.28
N GLN A 54 -24.36 -6.74 -8.97
CA GLN A 54 -23.18 -6.56 -9.82
C GLN A 54 -22.29 -7.80 -9.87
N ARG A 55 -22.41 -8.71 -8.88
CA ARG A 55 -21.67 -9.99 -8.85
C ARG A 55 -22.23 -11.04 -9.80
N ARG A 56 -23.37 -10.80 -10.45
CA ARG A 56 -23.99 -11.66 -11.48
C ARG A 56 -24.06 -13.13 -11.09
N GLY A 57 -24.37 -13.43 -9.80
CA GLY A 57 -24.45 -14.79 -9.28
C GLY A 57 -23.12 -15.47 -9.00
N VAL A 58 -21.97 -14.84 -9.25
CA VAL A 58 -20.64 -15.38 -8.89
C VAL A 58 -20.41 -15.20 -7.40
N PRO A 59 -20.09 -16.29 -6.65
CA PRO A 59 -19.74 -16.18 -5.26
C PRO A 59 -18.46 -15.35 -5.06
N HIS A 60 -18.53 -14.42 -4.10
CA HIS A 60 -17.39 -13.59 -3.70
C HIS A 60 -17.07 -13.87 -2.24
N HIS A 61 -15.88 -14.36 -1.97
CA HIS A 61 -15.38 -14.67 -0.64
C HIS A 61 -14.57 -13.49 -0.08
N LEU A 62 -14.59 -13.37 1.24
CA LEU A 62 -13.82 -12.36 1.99
C LEU A 62 -14.23 -10.91 1.67
N LEU A 63 -15.50 -10.69 1.45
CA LEU A 63 -16.12 -9.38 1.55
C LEU A 63 -16.86 -9.30 2.89
N ASP A 64 -16.88 -8.14 3.54
CA ASP A 64 -17.71 -7.86 4.73
C ASP A 64 -17.47 -8.78 5.94
N ILE A 65 -16.24 -9.24 6.11
CA ILE A 65 -15.89 -10.18 7.19
C ILE A 65 -15.53 -9.50 8.51
N TRP A 66 -15.16 -8.22 8.49
CA TRP A 66 -14.72 -7.47 9.67
C TRP A 66 -15.62 -6.28 9.96
N ASP A 67 -15.78 -5.99 11.27
CA ASP A 67 -16.32 -4.72 11.73
C ASP A 67 -15.26 -3.62 11.59
N VAL A 68 -15.71 -2.35 11.36
CA VAL A 68 -14.78 -1.23 11.16
C VAL A 68 -13.87 -0.94 12.34
N ARG A 69 -14.24 -1.35 13.55
CA ARG A 69 -13.42 -1.22 14.77
C ARG A 69 -12.30 -2.25 14.84
N GLN A 70 -12.42 -3.37 14.11
CA GLN A 70 -11.42 -4.42 14.16
C GLN A 70 -10.15 -4.01 13.42
N ALA A 71 -8.99 -4.30 14.01
CA ALA A 71 -7.72 -4.14 13.32
C ALA A 71 -7.54 -5.23 12.26
N ALA A 72 -7.19 -4.84 11.04
CA ALA A 72 -6.86 -5.79 9.99
C ALA A 72 -5.59 -6.55 10.32
N SER A 73 -5.63 -7.88 10.21
CA SER A 73 -4.48 -8.77 10.36
C SER A 73 -4.22 -9.53 9.07
N VAL A 74 -3.03 -9.34 8.50
CA VAL A 74 -2.61 -10.07 7.30
C VAL A 74 -2.51 -11.57 7.57
N ALA A 75 -2.10 -11.98 8.77
CA ALA A 75 -2.06 -13.39 9.17
C ALA A 75 -3.47 -14.03 9.20
N THR A 76 -4.43 -13.32 9.78
CA THR A 76 -5.84 -13.78 9.77
C THR A 76 -6.39 -13.86 8.35
N TYR A 77 -6.13 -12.83 7.54
CA TYR A 77 -6.53 -12.84 6.13
C TYR A 77 -5.90 -14.02 5.38
N GLN A 78 -4.60 -14.28 5.57
CA GLN A 78 -3.90 -15.40 4.94
C GLN A 78 -4.61 -16.73 5.18
N ARG A 79 -4.94 -17.02 6.44
CA ARG A 79 -5.65 -18.25 6.83
C ARG A 79 -6.99 -18.33 6.11
N LEU A 80 -7.81 -17.28 6.20
CA LEU A 80 -9.14 -17.23 5.58
C LEU A 80 -9.10 -17.34 4.05
N ALA A 81 -8.11 -16.67 3.41
CA ALA A 81 -7.95 -16.73 1.97
C ALA A 81 -7.56 -18.15 1.50
N ARG A 82 -6.66 -18.80 2.21
CA ARG A 82 -6.25 -20.18 1.92
C ARG A 82 -7.37 -21.18 2.16
N GLU A 83 -8.19 -21.01 3.20
CA GLU A 83 -9.40 -21.80 3.45
C GLU A 83 -10.41 -21.62 2.31
N ALA A 84 -10.68 -20.38 1.88
CA ALA A 84 -11.57 -20.11 0.75
C ALA A 84 -11.05 -20.74 -0.55
N ILE A 85 -9.78 -20.57 -0.88
CA ILE A 85 -9.14 -21.16 -2.06
C ILE A 85 -9.27 -22.70 -2.02
N ALA A 86 -8.98 -23.33 -0.89
CA ALA A 86 -9.09 -24.78 -0.74
C ALA A 86 -10.54 -25.26 -0.88
N GLY A 87 -11.50 -24.55 -0.27
CA GLY A 87 -12.93 -24.87 -0.35
C GLY A 87 -13.49 -24.73 -1.78
N ILE A 88 -13.06 -23.71 -2.53
CA ILE A 88 -13.43 -23.52 -3.95
C ILE A 88 -12.89 -24.69 -4.78
N GLY A 89 -11.61 -25.03 -4.61
CA GLY A 89 -10.99 -26.15 -5.31
C GLY A 89 -11.63 -27.50 -4.97
N ALA A 90 -12.05 -27.71 -3.72
CA ALA A 90 -12.74 -28.94 -3.30
C ALA A 90 -14.11 -29.12 -3.98
N ARG A 91 -14.73 -28.02 -4.45
CA ARG A 91 -15.97 -28.04 -5.24
C ARG A 91 -15.72 -28.17 -6.75
N GLY A 92 -14.48 -28.38 -7.18
CA GLY A 92 -14.11 -28.44 -8.60
C GLY A 92 -14.21 -27.08 -9.31
N ARG A 93 -14.22 -25.96 -8.55
CA ARG A 93 -14.29 -24.61 -9.08
C ARG A 93 -12.91 -23.95 -9.13
N VAL A 94 -12.76 -22.94 -9.97
CA VAL A 94 -11.50 -22.20 -10.12
C VAL A 94 -11.46 -21.01 -9.14
N PRO A 95 -10.50 -20.95 -8.19
CA PRO A 95 -10.33 -19.77 -7.36
C PRO A 95 -9.75 -18.61 -8.18
N VAL A 96 -10.44 -17.46 -8.19
CA VAL A 96 -10.01 -16.22 -8.84
C VAL A 96 -9.72 -15.18 -7.78
N LEU A 97 -8.46 -15.00 -7.40
CA LEU A 97 -8.03 -13.99 -6.43
C LEU A 97 -8.00 -12.61 -7.09
N ALA A 98 -8.71 -11.64 -6.54
CA ALA A 98 -8.83 -10.30 -7.11
C ALA A 98 -8.42 -9.21 -6.12
N GLY A 99 -7.41 -8.41 -6.43
CA GLY A 99 -7.06 -7.29 -5.56
C GLY A 99 -5.83 -6.49 -5.97
N GLY A 100 -5.64 -5.38 -5.25
CA GLY A 100 -4.52 -4.46 -5.43
C GLY A 100 -3.61 -4.35 -4.22
N SER A 101 -3.92 -5.06 -3.11
CA SER A 101 -3.11 -5.05 -1.89
C SER A 101 -2.00 -6.10 -2.02
N GLY A 102 -0.82 -5.71 -2.54
CA GLY A 102 0.24 -6.64 -2.90
C GLY A 102 0.66 -7.60 -1.80
N LEU A 103 0.73 -7.12 -0.53
CA LEU A 103 1.04 -7.99 0.60
C LEU A 103 -0.07 -9.04 0.84
N TYR A 104 -1.35 -8.67 0.65
CA TYR A 104 -2.48 -9.59 0.79
C TYR A 104 -2.49 -10.65 -0.32
N VAL A 105 -2.21 -10.24 -1.55
CA VAL A 105 -2.03 -11.17 -2.68
C VAL A 105 -0.94 -12.17 -2.36
N ARG A 106 0.24 -11.72 -1.95
CA ARG A 106 1.35 -12.61 -1.57
C ARG A 106 1.02 -13.47 -0.36
N ALA A 107 0.34 -12.93 0.64
CA ALA A 107 -0.08 -13.70 1.81
C ALA A 107 -0.98 -14.88 1.43
N ALA A 108 -1.91 -14.68 0.50
CA ALA A 108 -2.77 -15.75 0.00
C ALA A 108 -1.99 -16.81 -0.80
N LEU A 109 -1.11 -16.37 -1.70
CA LEU A 109 -0.52 -17.20 -2.75
C LEU A 109 0.85 -17.78 -2.42
N ASP A 110 1.68 -17.07 -1.64
CA ASP A 110 3.08 -17.44 -1.41
C ASP A 110 3.28 -18.12 -0.04
N ASN A 111 4.41 -18.81 0.12
CA ASN A 111 4.83 -19.41 1.39
C ASN A 111 5.37 -18.36 2.37
N LEU A 112 4.51 -17.37 2.72
CA LEU A 112 4.84 -16.38 3.72
C LEU A 112 4.44 -16.84 5.11
N GLU A 113 5.33 -16.61 6.08
CA GLU A 113 5.04 -16.75 7.50
C GLU A 113 4.87 -15.36 8.13
N PHE A 114 3.83 -15.22 8.93
CA PHE A 114 3.59 -14.01 9.70
C PHE A 114 3.82 -14.34 11.18
N PRO A 115 4.87 -13.78 11.80
CA PRO A 115 5.07 -13.90 13.24
C PRO A 115 3.83 -13.40 14.00
N GLY A 116 3.54 -14.01 15.12
CA GLY A 116 2.44 -13.62 16.00
C GLY A 116 2.48 -12.14 16.38
N THR A 117 1.39 -11.66 16.93
CA THR A 117 1.27 -10.31 17.48
C THR A 117 0.85 -10.42 18.94
N ASP A 118 1.39 -9.54 19.78
CA ASP A 118 0.94 -9.37 21.16
C ASP A 118 0.43 -7.92 21.30
N PRO A 119 -0.90 -7.73 21.54
CA PRO A 119 -1.46 -6.40 21.70
C PRO A 119 -0.80 -5.58 22.80
N ALA A 120 -0.47 -6.20 23.95
CA ALA A 120 0.12 -5.49 25.06
C ALA A 120 1.55 -4.99 24.74
N VAL A 121 2.35 -5.82 24.06
CA VAL A 121 3.67 -5.41 23.56
C VAL A 121 3.53 -4.30 22.53
N ARG A 122 2.59 -4.42 21.61
CA ARG A 122 2.36 -3.41 20.57
C ARG A 122 1.95 -2.07 21.15
N ASP A 123 0.94 -2.06 22.03
CA ASP A 123 0.43 -0.83 22.64
C ASP A 123 1.52 -0.10 23.42
N ARG A 124 2.37 -0.84 24.16
CA ARG A 124 3.51 -0.29 24.84
C ARG A 124 4.53 0.34 23.88
N LEU A 125 4.88 -0.36 22.80
CA LEU A 125 5.82 0.15 21.79
C LEU A 125 5.26 1.34 21.01
N GLU A 126 3.94 1.39 20.76
CA GLU A 126 3.29 2.54 20.14
C GLU A 126 3.27 3.75 21.09
N ALA A 127 3.07 3.54 22.41
CA ALA A 127 3.19 4.59 23.42
C ALA A 127 4.64 5.11 23.51
N GLU A 128 5.64 4.23 23.51
CA GLU A 128 7.05 4.62 23.45
C GLU A 128 7.37 5.43 22.18
N LEU A 129 6.82 5.00 21.03
CA LEU A 129 6.97 5.73 19.76
C LEU A 129 6.40 7.15 19.85
N ALA A 130 5.22 7.29 20.44
CA ALA A 130 4.57 8.59 20.61
C ALA A 130 5.35 9.53 21.54
N ALA A 131 5.94 8.98 22.60
CA ALA A 131 6.69 9.75 23.61
C ALA A 131 8.12 10.11 23.17
N ALA A 132 8.86 9.15 22.60
CA ALA A 132 10.29 9.30 22.32
C ALA A 132 10.62 9.55 20.83
N GLY A 133 9.64 9.37 19.97
CA GLY A 133 9.81 9.50 18.53
C GLY A 133 10.49 8.29 17.85
N PRO A 134 10.40 8.22 16.51
CA PRO A 134 10.86 7.04 15.76
C PRO A 134 12.38 6.84 15.77
N GLY A 135 13.17 7.92 15.92
CA GLY A 135 14.64 7.85 15.95
C GLY A 135 15.18 7.04 17.12
N VAL A 136 14.59 7.20 18.32
CA VAL A 136 14.99 6.46 19.52
C VAL A 136 14.70 4.97 19.36
N LEU A 137 13.50 4.63 18.89
CA LEU A 137 13.13 3.23 18.66
C LEU A 137 13.95 2.60 17.53
N HIS A 138 14.33 3.38 16.52
CA HIS A 138 15.20 2.90 15.43
C HIS A 138 16.61 2.60 15.94
N ALA A 139 17.18 3.42 16.82
CA ALA A 139 18.46 3.14 17.47
C ALA A 139 18.40 1.85 18.32
N ARG A 140 17.30 1.65 19.07
CA ARG A 140 17.04 0.39 19.79
C ARG A 140 16.95 -0.81 18.83
N LEU A 141 16.25 -0.66 17.71
CA LEU A 141 16.19 -1.70 16.69
C LEU A 141 17.58 -2.02 16.14
N ALA A 142 18.39 -0.99 15.87
CA ALA A 142 19.75 -1.18 15.36
C ALA A 142 20.67 -1.95 16.34
N SER A 143 20.46 -1.82 17.65
CA SER A 143 21.19 -2.59 18.65
C SER A 143 20.75 -4.06 18.74
N LEU A 144 19.48 -4.36 18.41
CA LEU A 144 18.92 -5.72 18.50
C LEU A 144 18.99 -6.47 17.16
N ASP A 145 18.77 -5.76 16.05
CA ASP A 145 18.76 -6.29 14.68
C ASP A 145 19.28 -5.22 13.70
N PRO A 146 20.61 -5.11 13.54
CA PRO A 146 21.21 -4.15 12.60
C PRO A 146 20.75 -4.33 11.15
N VAL A 147 20.43 -5.57 10.74
CA VAL A 147 19.98 -5.88 9.37
C VAL A 147 18.58 -5.30 9.14
N ALA A 148 17.67 -5.53 10.09
CA ALA A 148 16.34 -4.94 10.00
C ALA A 148 16.38 -3.41 10.06
N ALA A 149 17.20 -2.83 10.92
CA ALA A 149 17.37 -1.38 11.03
C ALA A 149 17.90 -0.77 9.72
N GLY A 150 18.87 -1.42 9.07
CA GLY A 150 19.38 -0.98 7.77
C GLY A 150 18.33 -1.00 6.64
N ALA A 151 17.34 -1.88 6.73
CA ALA A 151 16.27 -2.02 5.75
C ALA A 151 15.01 -1.19 6.06
N ILE A 152 14.93 -0.56 7.24
CA ILE A 152 13.78 0.24 7.70
C ILE A 152 14.21 1.69 7.85
N LEU A 153 13.51 2.61 7.16
CA LEU A 153 13.78 4.03 7.31
C LEU A 153 13.55 4.49 8.75
N PRO A 154 14.45 5.32 9.33
CA PRO A 154 14.30 5.82 10.70
C PRO A 154 13.01 6.58 10.99
N SER A 155 12.36 7.14 9.96
CA SER A 155 11.07 7.82 10.08
C SER A 155 9.86 6.87 10.04
N ASN A 156 10.05 5.58 9.75
CA ASN A 156 8.96 4.61 9.62
C ASN A 156 8.63 3.95 10.97
N GLY A 157 8.08 4.75 11.91
CA GLY A 157 7.75 4.30 13.27
C GLY A 157 6.92 3.03 13.31
N ARG A 158 5.90 2.90 12.44
CA ARG A 158 5.04 1.71 12.40
C ARG A 158 5.84 0.43 12.09
N ARG A 159 6.78 0.50 11.15
CA ARG A 159 7.60 -0.66 10.78
C ARG A 159 8.64 -0.97 11.82
N ILE A 160 9.16 0.05 12.51
CA ILE A 160 10.08 -0.09 13.65
C ILE A 160 9.37 -0.79 14.81
N VAL A 161 8.17 -0.32 15.21
CA VAL A 161 7.35 -0.95 16.26
C VAL A 161 7.10 -2.42 15.92
N ARG A 162 6.71 -2.72 14.67
CA ARG A 162 6.48 -4.12 14.25
C ARG A 162 7.74 -4.97 14.33
N ALA A 163 8.90 -4.45 13.97
CA ALA A 163 10.17 -5.18 14.07
C ALA A 163 10.52 -5.48 15.52
N LEU A 164 10.41 -4.50 16.41
CA LEU A 164 10.65 -4.67 17.84
C LEU A 164 9.66 -5.64 18.48
N GLU A 165 8.36 -5.55 18.12
CA GLU A 165 7.34 -6.50 18.58
C GLU A 165 7.68 -7.95 18.18
N VAL A 166 8.09 -8.19 16.94
CA VAL A 166 8.46 -9.53 16.46
C VAL A 166 9.68 -10.06 17.23
N ILE A 167 10.70 -9.23 17.45
CA ILE A 167 11.88 -9.62 18.21
C ILE A 167 11.49 -10.01 19.65
N GLU A 168 10.63 -9.22 20.28
CA GLU A 168 10.22 -9.46 21.67
C GLU A 168 9.29 -10.69 21.81
N VAL A 169 8.30 -10.84 20.89
CA VAL A 169 7.33 -11.93 20.97
C VAL A 169 7.89 -13.26 20.45
N ALA A 170 8.68 -13.23 19.37
CA ALA A 170 9.15 -14.43 18.72
C ALA A 170 10.60 -14.80 19.10
N GLY A 171 11.35 -13.95 19.80
CA GLY A 171 12.74 -14.16 20.18
C GLY A 171 13.69 -14.33 18.99
N ARG A 172 13.32 -13.86 17.79
CA ARG A 172 14.09 -14.01 16.55
C ARG A 172 14.14 -12.69 15.77
N PRO A 173 15.18 -12.48 14.93
CA PRO A 173 15.30 -11.30 14.09
C PRO A 173 14.06 -11.07 13.20
N PHE A 174 13.79 -9.80 12.91
CA PHE A 174 12.69 -9.42 12.02
C PHE A 174 13.12 -9.57 10.56
N ALA A 175 12.41 -10.40 9.77
CA ALA A 175 12.60 -10.46 8.33
C ALA A 175 12.11 -9.15 7.70
N ALA A 176 12.99 -8.15 7.62
CA ALA A 176 12.67 -6.83 7.08
C ALA A 176 12.41 -6.85 5.56
N VAL A 177 12.85 -7.91 4.88
CA VAL A 177 12.62 -8.13 3.44
C VAL A 177 11.74 -9.37 3.29
N LEU A 178 10.73 -9.26 2.42
CA LEU A 178 9.93 -10.42 2.07
C LEU A 178 10.80 -11.45 1.35
N PRO A 179 10.59 -12.78 1.60
CA PRO A 179 11.31 -13.82 0.90
C PRO A 179 11.04 -13.78 -0.61
N GLU A 180 11.80 -14.53 -1.38
CA GLU A 180 11.62 -14.70 -2.82
C GLU A 180 10.19 -15.12 -3.17
N TYR A 181 9.83 -14.99 -4.45
CA TYR A 181 8.49 -15.31 -4.94
C TYR A 181 8.30 -16.81 -5.09
N GLU A 182 7.90 -17.46 -4.01
CA GLU A 182 7.60 -18.90 -3.98
C GLU A 182 6.10 -19.13 -3.79
N SER A 183 5.43 -19.61 -4.82
CA SER A 183 4.00 -19.89 -4.82
C SER A 183 3.67 -21.20 -4.11
N ARG A 184 2.65 -21.16 -3.26
CA ARG A 184 2.07 -22.33 -2.58
C ARG A 184 1.23 -23.19 -3.51
N TYR A 185 0.71 -22.62 -4.60
CA TYR A 185 -0.18 -23.24 -5.58
C TYR A 185 0.39 -23.07 -6.98
N PRO A 186 -0.03 -23.87 -7.97
CA PRO A 186 0.09 -23.46 -9.37
C PRO A 186 -0.72 -22.17 -9.58
N VAL A 187 -0.05 -21.06 -9.86
CA VAL A 187 -0.67 -19.72 -9.95
C VAL A 187 -0.43 -19.12 -11.33
N ILE A 188 -1.46 -18.52 -11.89
CA ILE A 188 -1.38 -17.62 -13.04
C ILE A 188 -1.72 -16.23 -12.54
N GLN A 189 -0.77 -15.30 -12.60
CA GLN A 189 -0.98 -13.92 -12.18
C GLN A 189 -1.15 -13.02 -13.40
N LEU A 190 -2.33 -12.41 -13.54
CA LEU A 190 -2.69 -11.48 -14.61
C LEU A 190 -2.64 -10.06 -14.07
N GLY A 191 -1.65 -9.29 -14.50
CA GLY A 191 -1.49 -7.88 -14.14
C GLY A 191 -2.18 -6.99 -15.16
N LEU A 192 -3.02 -6.05 -14.71
CA LEU A 192 -3.63 -5.07 -15.60
C LEU A 192 -2.75 -3.82 -15.69
N ARG A 193 -2.38 -3.45 -16.92
CA ARG A 193 -1.67 -2.22 -17.24
C ARG A 193 -2.61 -1.27 -17.98
N VAL A 194 -2.65 -0.02 -17.52
CA VAL A 194 -3.42 1.06 -18.13
C VAL A 194 -2.48 2.24 -18.33
N ASP A 195 -2.62 2.95 -19.44
CA ASP A 195 -1.91 4.21 -19.67
C ASP A 195 -2.07 5.16 -18.49
N ARG A 196 -1.04 5.94 -18.22
CA ARG A 196 -0.99 6.78 -17.02
C ARG A 196 -2.05 7.86 -17.03
N ALA A 197 -2.24 8.54 -18.15
CA ALA A 197 -3.21 9.62 -18.25
C ALA A 197 -4.64 9.07 -18.14
N GLU A 198 -4.89 7.92 -18.78
CA GLU A 198 -6.17 7.22 -18.71
C GLU A 198 -6.48 6.74 -17.29
N LEU A 199 -5.50 6.16 -16.58
CA LEU A 199 -5.68 5.72 -15.20
C LEU A 199 -5.99 6.91 -14.28
N ASP A 200 -5.28 8.02 -14.42
CA ASP A 200 -5.48 9.23 -13.64
C ASP A 200 -6.87 9.87 -13.92
N ARG A 201 -7.38 9.77 -15.17
CA ARG A 201 -8.75 10.16 -15.55
C ARG A 201 -9.80 9.25 -14.87
N ARG A 202 -9.64 7.93 -15.00
CA ARG A 202 -10.54 6.93 -14.35
C ARG A 202 -10.60 7.11 -12.84
N ILE A 203 -9.48 7.43 -12.19
CA ILE A 203 -9.44 7.71 -10.75
C ILE A 203 -10.28 8.94 -10.41
N ALA A 204 -10.13 10.04 -11.16
CA ALA A 204 -10.89 11.26 -10.92
C ALA A 204 -12.40 11.03 -11.12
N GLU A 205 -12.79 10.40 -12.22
CA GLU A 205 -14.20 10.09 -12.52
C GLU A 205 -14.83 9.16 -11.49
N ARG A 206 -14.09 8.13 -11.05
CA ARG A 206 -14.53 7.21 -10.01
C ARG A 206 -14.73 7.94 -8.68
N THR A 207 -13.80 8.80 -8.30
CA THR A 207 -13.92 9.60 -7.08
C THR A 207 -15.14 10.52 -7.15
N ALA A 208 -15.33 11.23 -8.25
CA ALA A 208 -16.51 12.07 -8.44
C ALA A 208 -17.83 11.27 -8.37
N ARG A 209 -17.85 10.04 -8.91
CA ARG A 209 -19.00 9.15 -8.80
C ARG A 209 -19.26 8.71 -7.35
N MET A 210 -18.24 8.32 -6.60
CA MET A 210 -18.36 7.96 -5.18
C MET A 210 -19.03 9.07 -4.37
N TRP A 211 -18.64 10.32 -4.58
CA TRP A 211 -19.27 11.47 -3.92
C TRP A 211 -20.76 11.60 -4.27
N ARG A 212 -21.13 11.45 -5.55
CA ARG A 212 -22.54 11.49 -5.96
C ARG A 212 -23.36 10.31 -5.45
N GLU A 213 -22.74 9.17 -5.21
CA GLU A 213 -23.38 7.96 -4.69
C GLU A 213 -23.53 7.97 -3.14
N GLY A 214 -23.11 9.06 -2.45
CA GLY A 214 -23.29 9.21 -1.00
C GLY A 214 -22.09 8.74 -0.17
N PHE A 215 -20.88 8.84 -0.69
CA PHE A 215 -19.68 8.43 0.05
C PHE A 215 -19.50 9.18 1.37
N VAL A 216 -19.88 10.47 1.43
CA VAL A 216 -19.82 11.26 2.68
C VAL A 216 -20.75 10.69 3.73
N ASP A 217 -21.99 10.31 3.33
CA ASP A 217 -22.98 9.72 4.23
C ASP A 217 -22.55 8.32 4.71
N GLU A 218 -21.91 7.53 3.84
CA GLU A 218 -21.29 6.26 4.22
C GLU A 218 -20.27 6.48 5.34
N VAL A 219 -19.35 7.42 5.17
CA VAL A 219 -18.31 7.70 6.17
C VAL A 219 -18.92 8.23 7.48
N ALA A 220 -19.90 9.13 7.41
CA ALA A 220 -20.59 9.64 8.60
C ALA A 220 -21.32 8.52 9.37
N THR A 221 -21.86 7.54 8.66
CA THR A 221 -22.49 6.37 9.27
C THR A 221 -21.47 5.47 9.95
N LEU A 222 -20.36 5.21 9.28
CA LEU A 222 -19.26 4.40 9.82
C LEU A 222 -18.55 5.10 10.98
N GLU A 223 -18.46 6.43 10.97
CA GLU A 223 -17.91 7.20 12.08
C GLU A 223 -18.72 6.98 13.36
N ARG A 224 -20.07 7.02 13.27
CA ARG A 224 -20.96 6.69 14.38
C ARG A 224 -20.83 5.24 14.83
N ALA A 225 -20.41 4.35 13.94
CA ALA A 225 -20.14 2.95 14.25
C ALA A 225 -18.73 2.70 14.81
N GLY A 226 -17.91 3.73 15.04
CA GLY A 226 -16.58 3.62 15.63
C GLY A 226 -15.42 3.57 14.63
N LEU A 227 -15.61 4.03 13.40
CA LEU A 227 -14.54 4.06 12.37
C LEU A 227 -13.28 4.79 12.87
N ARG A 228 -13.40 5.89 13.64
CA ARG A 228 -12.25 6.64 14.16
C ARG A 228 -11.38 5.84 15.13
N GLU A 229 -11.95 4.87 15.83
CA GLU A 229 -11.25 4.01 16.77
C GLU A 229 -10.36 2.98 16.06
N SER A 230 -10.63 2.72 14.78
CA SER A 230 -9.88 1.77 13.99
C SER A 230 -8.50 2.27 13.62
N GLY A 231 -7.47 1.56 14.00
CA GLY A 231 -6.09 1.83 13.57
C GLY A 231 -5.84 1.59 12.06
N THR A 232 -6.75 0.93 11.36
CA THR A 232 -6.60 0.53 9.96
C THR A 232 -7.66 1.14 9.06
N ALA A 233 -8.96 0.93 9.34
CA ALA A 233 -10.05 1.39 8.48
C ALA A 233 -10.15 2.91 8.40
N SER A 234 -9.92 3.63 9.50
CA SER A 234 -9.90 5.10 9.53
C SER A 234 -8.86 5.75 8.61
N ARG A 235 -7.81 5.01 8.28
CA ARG A 235 -6.72 5.47 7.40
C ARG A 235 -6.90 5.08 5.94
N ALA A 236 -8.03 4.44 5.61
CA ALA A 236 -8.34 4.10 4.23
C ALA A 236 -8.45 5.37 3.37
N LEU A 237 -7.97 5.25 2.12
CA LEU A 237 -8.02 6.37 1.16
C LEU A 237 -9.47 6.78 0.91
N GLY A 238 -9.73 8.07 0.92
CA GLY A 238 -11.05 8.65 0.87
C GLY A 238 -11.67 8.78 2.26
N TYR A 239 -11.68 7.72 3.06
CA TYR A 239 -12.25 7.75 4.42
C TYR A 239 -11.51 8.73 5.32
N ALA A 240 -10.18 8.70 5.35
CA ALA A 240 -9.38 9.64 6.13
C ALA A 240 -9.65 11.10 5.73
N GLN A 241 -9.82 11.37 4.44
CA GLN A 241 -10.11 12.72 3.93
C GLN A 241 -11.51 13.18 4.31
N VAL A 242 -12.53 12.32 4.15
CA VAL A 242 -13.89 12.64 4.52
C VAL A 242 -14.04 12.80 6.04
N LEU A 243 -13.35 11.98 6.86
CA LEU A 243 -13.32 12.16 8.32
C LEU A 243 -12.77 13.53 8.74
N ARG A 244 -11.78 14.09 8.02
CA ARG A 244 -11.27 15.45 8.24
C ARG A 244 -12.30 16.51 7.84
N PHE A 245 -12.99 16.31 6.72
CA PHE A 245 -14.10 17.19 6.33
C PHE A 245 -15.21 17.20 7.39
N LEU A 246 -15.64 16.03 7.86
CA LEU A 246 -16.67 15.93 8.91
C LEU A 246 -16.23 16.55 10.25
N ALA A 247 -14.92 16.60 10.52
CA ALA A 247 -14.36 17.31 11.68
C ALA A 247 -14.21 18.83 11.45
N GLY A 248 -14.54 19.36 10.27
CA GLY A 248 -14.38 20.78 9.95
C GLY A 248 -12.93 21.21 9.68
N GLU A 249 -12.01 20.26 9.47
CA GLU A 249 -10.58 20.53 9.24
C GLU A 249 -10.28 20.95 7.79
N CYS A 250 -11.18 20.68 6.87
CA CYS A 250 -11.08 21.05 5.45
C CYS A 250 -12.48 21.14 4.82
N SER A 251 -12.58 21.74 3.65
CA SER A 251 -13.80 21.74 2.84
C SER A 251 -14.00 20.37 2.15
N GLU A 252 -15.24 20.12 1.70
CA GLU A 252 -15.56 18.89 0.94
C GLU A 252 -14.78 18.80 -0.36
N ASP A 253 -14.60 19.93 -1.06
CA ASP A 253 -13.83 19.99 -2.31
C ASP A 253 -12.35 19.68 -2.08
N GLU A 254 -11.76 20.15 -0.98
CA GLU A 254 -10.39 19.81 -0.58
C GLU A 254 -10.27 18.33 -0.25
N ALA A 255 -11.20 17.76 0.51
CA ALA A 255 -11.21 16.34 0.83
C ALA A 255 -11.28 15.47 -0.44
N ARG A 256 -12.13 15.86 -1.41
CA ARG A 256 -12.26 15.19 -2.72
C ARG A 256 -10.99 15.29 -3.54
N ALA A 257 -10.41 16.49 -3.66
CA ALA A 257 -9.17 16.72 -4.41
C ALA A 257 -8.00 15.92 -3.81
N GLU A 258 -7.85 15.93 -2.48
CA GLU A 258 -6.82 15.17 -1.78
C GLU A 258 -7.01 13.65 -1.96
N THR A 259 -8.25 13.17 -1.96
CA THR A 259 -8.57 11.76 -2.23
C THR A 259 -8.08 11.34 -3.63
N ILE A 260 -8.32 12.15 -4.65
CA ILE A 260 -7.83 11.89 -6.02
C ILE A 260 -6.30 11.80 -6.04
N LEU A 261 -5.61 12.79 -5.44
CA LEU A 261 -4.15 12.82 -5.41
C LEU A 261 -3.55 11.63 -4.65
N ALA A 262 -4.13 11.30 -3.50
CA ALA A 262 -3.69 10.16 -2.68
C ALA A 262 -3.92 8.83 -3.40
N THR A 263 -5.05 8.68 -4.11
CA THR A 263 -5.38 7.49 -4.91
C THR A 263 -4.44 7.34 -6.10
N ARG A 264 -4.08 8.42 -6.81
CA ARG A 264 -3.05 8.38 -7.87
C ARG A 264 -1.70 7.93 -7.34
N ARG A 265 -1.26 8.42 -6.17
CA ARG A 265 -0.01 7.97 -5.52
C ARG A 265 -0.09 6.50 -5.12
N PHE A 266 -1.24 6.06 -4.63
CA PHE A 266 -1.46 4.66 -4.27
C PHE A 266 -1.41 3.74 -5.49
N ALA A 267 -2.06 4.09 -6.59
CA ALA A 267 -2.02 3.35 -7.85
C ALA A 267 -0.58 3.15 -8.35
N ARG A 268 0.28 4.20 -8.27
CA ARG A 268 1.71 4.08 -8.60
C ARG A 268 2.45 3.07 -7.72
N ARG A 269 2.18 3.10 -6.41
CA ARG A 269 2.81 2.14 -5.48
C ARG A 269 2.37 0.71 -5.76
N GLN A 270 1.09 0.50 -6.10
CA GLN A 270 0.57 -0.82 -6.48
C GLN A 270 1.25 -1.34 -7.75
N GLU A 271 1.34 -0.49 -8.77
CA GLU A 271 2.01 -0.85 -10.02
C GLU A 271 3.49 -1.19 -9.79
N ALA A 272 4.22 -0.35 -9.07
CA ALA A 272 5.63 -0.58 -8.73
C ALA A 272 5.82 -1.86 -7.89
N TRP A 273 4.85 -2.23 -7.06
CA TRP A 273 4.87 -3.47 -6.31
C TRP A 273 4.77 -4.69 -7.23
N PHE A 274 3.75 -4.74 -8.09
CA PHE A 274 3.50 -5.88 -8.95
C PHE A 274 4.53 -6.01 -10.09
N ARG A 275 5.15 -4.93 -10.54
CA ARG A 275 6.26 -4.98 -11.51
C ARG A 275 7.49 -5.72 -11.02
N ARG A 276 7.67 -5.86 -9.71
CA ARG A 276 8.79 -6.61 -9.13
C ARG A 276 8.56 -8.13 -9.13
N ASP A 277 7.33 -8.58 -9.31
CA ASP A 277 6.99 -10.00 -9.35
C ASP A 277 7.12 -10.52 -10.79
N PRO A 278 8.14 -11.35 -11.08
CA PRO A 278 8.39 -11.82 -12.43
C PRO A 278 7.32 -12.80 -12.94
N ARG A 279 6.44 -13.29 -12.06
CA ARG A 279 5.35 -14.22 -12.40
C ARG A 279 4.15 -13.52 -13.02
N VAL A 280 4.09 -12.19 -12.97
CA VAL A 280 2.93 -11.42 -13.45
C VAL A 280 2.97 -11.32 -14.97
N ILE A 281 1.93 -11.85 -15.63
CA ILE A 281 1.65 -11.67 -17.05
C ILE A 281 0.87 -10.38 -17.24
N TRP A 282 1.47 -9.38 -17.86
CA TRP A 282 0.86 -8.07 -18.02
C TRP A 282 -0.06 -8.00 -19.24
N LEU A 283 -1.31 -7.61 -19.01
CA LEU A 283 -2.34 -7.38 -20.03
C LEU A 283 -2.62 -5.88 -20.16
N ALA A 284 -2.56 -5.34 -21.37
CA ALA A 284 -2.99 -3.98 -21.64
C ALA A 284 -4.51 -3.89 -21.52
N ALA A 285 -5.00 -2.97 -20.66
CA ALA A 285 -6.42 -2.77 -20.37
C ALA A 285 -6.94 -1.38 -20.81
N ASP A 286 -6.15 -0.66 -21.58
CA ASP A 286 -6.47 0.58 -22.26
C ASP A 286 -6.83 0.28 -23.72
N GLY A 287 -7.86 0.96 -24.25
CA GLY A 287 -8.28 0.85 -25.65
C GLY A 287 -8.88 -0.49 -26.08
N LYS A 288 -8.91 -1.49 -25.21
CA LYS A 288 -9.56 -2.77 -25.46
C LYS A 288 -11.00 -2.74 -24.98
N ASP A 289 -11.90 -3.34 -25.76
CA ASP A 289 -13.19 -3.69 -25.20
C ASP A 289 -13.03 -4.81 -24.14
N ALA A 290 -14.06 -4.98 -23.33
CA ALA A 290 -14.01 -5.93 -22.23
C ALA A 290 -13.98 -7.40 -22.72
N GLY A 291 -14.41 -7.68 -23.95
CA GLY A 291 -14.35 -9.00 -24.60
C GLY A 291 -12.91 -9.34 -24.96
N ALA A 292 -12.24 -8.48 -25.70
CA ALA A 292 -10.86 -8.67 -26.10
C ALA A 292 -9.88 -8.81 -24.91
N LEU A 293 -10.16 -8.11 -23.80
CA LEU A 293 -9.38 -8.27 -22.58
C LEU A 293 -9.63 -9.63 -21.93
N LEU A 294 -10.88 -10.11 -21.92
CA LEU A 294 -11.24 -11.44 -21.41
C LEU A 294 -10.57 -12.53 -22.24
N ASP A 295 -10.65 -12.45 -23.58
CA ASP A 295 -10.03 -13.44 -24.48
C ASP A 295 -8.53 -13.55 -24.26
N ALA A 296 -7.83 -12.41 -24.11
CA ALA A 296 -6.41 -12.39 -23.79
C ALA A 296 -6.11 -13.00 -22.41
N ALA A 297 -6.97 -12.77 -21.43
CA ALA A 297 -6.83 -13.32 -20.08
C ALA A 297 -7.06 -14.85 -20.08
N VAL A 298 -8.08 -15.34 -20.80
CA VAL A 298 -8.37 -16.78 -20.95
C VAL A 298 -7.25 -17.48 -21.69
N ALA A 299 -6.74 -16.90 -22.78
CA ALA A 299 -5.58 -17.44 -23.50
C ALA A 299 -4.35 -17.57 -22.61
N ALA A 300 -4.05 -16.56 -21.80
CA ALA A 300 -2.96 -16.61 -20.82
C ALA A 300 -3.18 -17.71 -19.76
N CYS A 301 -4.43 -17.93 -19.33
CA CYS A 301 -4.77 -19.02 -18.41
C CYS A 301 -4.56 -20.42 -19.04
N HIS A 302 -4.74 -20.58 -20.33
CA HIS A 302 -4.52 -21.86 -21.03
C HIS A 302 -3.04 -22.10 -21.33
N ALA A 303 -2.26 -21.06 -21.60
CA ALA A 303 -0.82 -21.17 -21.89
C ALA A 303 0.01 -21.59 -20.66
N GLY A 304 -0.52 -21.41 -19.45
CA GLY A 304 0.13 -21.83 -18.21
C GLY A 304 1.24 -20.86 -17.72
N PRO A 305 1.83 -21.12 -16.54
CA PRO A 305 2.78 -20.21 -15.89
C PRO A 305 4.12 -20.04 -16.63
N GLY A 306 4.45 -20.90 -17.60
CA GLY A 306 5.71 -20.83 -18.37
C GLY A 306 5.70 -19.86 -19.55
N ALA A 307 4.54 -19.37 -19.99
CA ALA A 307 4.41 -18.46 -21.13
C ALA A 307 4.78 -17.00 -20.83
N ALA A 308 5.05 -16.67 -19.57
CA ALA A 308 5.35 -15.30 -19.11
C ALA A 308 6.68 -14.74 -19.65
N GLY A 309 7.62 -15.59 -20.08
CA GLY A 309 8.97 -15.16 -20.48
C GLY A 309 9.06 -14.42 -21.83
N ALA A 310 8.05 -14.45 -22.67
CA ALA A 310 8.12 -13.95 -24.04
C ALA A 310 7.53 -12.55 -24.27
N GLN A 311 6.88 -11.93 -23.27
CA GLN A 311 6.16 -10.65 -23.45
C GLN A 311 6.45 -9.56 -22.41
N GLN A 312 7.53 -9.67 -21.65
CA GLN A 312 7.96 -8.54 -20.82
C GLN A 312 8.63 -7.48 -21.71
N PRO A 313 8.06 -6.29 -21.88
CA PRO A 313 8.87 -5.16 -22.32
C PRO A 313 9.94 -4.94 -21.24
N ALA A 314 11.18 -4.67 -21.69
CA ALA A 314 12.28 -4.35 -20.80
C ALA A 314 11.83 -3.35 -19.73
N PRO A 315 12.21 -3.54 -18.44
CA PRO A 315 11.94 -2.54 -17.43
C PRO A 315 12.52 -1.21 -17.92
N ASP A 316 11.69 -0.16 -17.95
CA ASP A 316 12.24 1.19 -18.06
C ASP A 316 13.33 1.29 -17.01
N ALA A 317 14.57 1.44 -17.46
CA ALA A 317 15.72 1.54 -16.57
C ALA A 317 15.38 2.59 -15.50
N PRO A 318 15.55 2.28 -14.20
CA PRO A 318 15.40 3.30 -13.18
C PRO A 318 16.32 4.45 -13.59
N GLY A 319 15.73 5.63 -13.78
CA GLY A 319 16.49 6.81 -14.16
C GLY A 319 17.74 6.86 -13.30
N ALA A 320 18.90 6.93 -13.95
CA ALA A 320 20.19 6.99 -13.27
C ALA A 320 20.10 8.00 -12.12
N PRO A 321 20.63 7.69 -10.94
CA PRO A 321 20.61 8.62 -9.83
C PRO A 321 21.21 9.94 -10.35
N ARG A 322 20.45 11.04 -10.21
CA ARG A 322 20.98 12.38 -10.50
C ARG A 322 22.29 12.49 -9.73
N PRO A 323 23.40 12.87 -10.39
CA PRO A 323 24.64 13.14 -9.68
C PRO A 323 24.33 14.18 -8.61
N ALA A 324 24.81 13.92 -7.40
CA ALA A 324 24.73 14.86 -6.30
C ALA A 324 25.31 16.21 -6.79
N PRO A 325 24.72 17.36 -6.43
CA PRO A 325 25.31 18.64 -6.76
C PRO A 325 26.73 18.67 -6.20
N ASP A 326 27.65 18.97 -7.09
CA ASP A 326 29.10 19.03 -6.88
C ASP A 326 29.42 19.94 -5.68
N ALA A 327 29.70 19.34 -4.52
CA ALA A 327 30.13 20.02 -3.30
C ALA A 327 31.66 20.26 -3.33
N ALA A 328 32.20 20.65 -4.47
CA ALA A 328 33.62 20.92 -4.66
C ALA A 328 33.88 22.19 -5.48
N ARG A 329 33.36 23.33 -5.04
CA ARG A 329 34.00 24.62 -5.30
C ARG A 329 34.45 25.22 -3.96
N ARG A 330 35.57 24.73 -3.47
CA ARG A 330 36.40 25.53 -2.57
C ARG A 330 36.87 26.78 -3.31
N PRO A 331 36.69 28.00 -2.77
CA PRO A 331 37.33 29.16 -3.32
C PRO A 331 38.83 29.02 -3.16
N ARG A 332 39.56 29.25 -4.25
CA ARG A 332 41.02 29.38 -4.24
C ARG A 332 41.42 30.54 -3.33
N PRO A 333 42.50 30.42 -2.52
CA PRO A 333 43.08 31.55 -1.80
C PRO A 333 43.65 32.54 -2.80
N ALA A 334 43.27 33.82 -2.65
CA ALA A 334 43.91 34.90 -3.36
C ALA A 334 45.32 35.07 -2.85
N ALA A 335 46.27 35.23 -3.82
CA ALA A 335 47.67 35.47 -3.58
C ALA A 335 47.91 36.92 -3.07
N ASP A 336 48.94 37.01 -2.25
CA ASP A 336 49.52 38.14 -1.60
C ASP A 336 49.57 39.47 -2.40
N GLY A 337 49.28 40.56 -1.70
CA GLY A 337 49.60 41.91 -2.08
C GLY A 337 49.63 42.80 -0.85
N ALA A 338 50.81 43.13 -0.44
CA ALA A 338 51.17 43.97 0.71
C ALA A 338 50.51 45.35 0.69
N ASP A 339 50.02 45.81 1.81
CA ASP A 339 50.47 47.09 2.40
C ASP A 339 49.86 47.28 3.81
N ALA A 340 50.68 47.48 4.81
CA ALA A 340 50.35 47.97 6.12
C ALA A 340 50.43 49.50 6.18
N PRO A 341 49.64 50.20 6.98
CA PRO A 341 50.25 50.99 8.04
C PRO A 341 49.58 50.87 9.42
N ARG A 342 50.41 51.23 10.37
CA ARG A 342 50.39 51.11 11.81
C ARG A 342 49.35 51.99 12.55
N PRO A 343 49.31 51.84 13.87
CA PRO A 343 48.09 52.13 14.71
C PRO A 343 48.08 53.52 15.32
N VAL A 344 46.90 53.96 15.76
CA VAL A 344 46.76 55.09 16.65
C VAL A 344 46.00 54.62 17.90
N GLN A 345 46.74 54.90 19.04
CA GLN A 345 46.24 54.80 20.41
C GLN A 345 45.33 55.93 20.82
N GLY A 346 44.50 55.66 21.82
CA GLY A 346 43.93 56.72 22.71
C GLY A 346 42.43 56.49 22.93
N ALA A 347 42.02 56.24 24.01
CA ALA A 347 41.96 56.58 25.38
C ALA A 347 40.57 56.40 25.96
N ALA A 348 40.46 55.64 26.99
CA ALA A 348 39.82 55.88 28.25
C ALA A 348 38.42 56.51 28.30
N GLY A 349 37.53 55.84 29.03
CA GLY A 349 36.35 56.50 29.65
C GLY A 349 35.23 55.54 30.06
N ALA A 350 35.33 54.91 31.21
CA ALA A 350 34.18 54.51 32.02
C ALA A 350 33.78 55.76 32.87
N PRO A 351 32.65 55.85 33.58
CA PRO A 351 31.95 54.76 34.26
C PRO A 351 30.40 54.91 34.40
N ARG A 352 29.76 53.83 34.91
CA ARG A 352 28.67 53.72 35.91
C ARG A 352 27.36 54.54 35.74
N GLN A 353 26.25 53.95 35.87
CA GLN A 353 25.33 53.67 37.01
C GLN A 353 23.97 53.36 36.47
N ASP A 354 23.42 52.27 36.87
CA ASP A 354 22.37 52.02 37.88
C ASP A 354 20.94 52.42 37.52
N LEU A 355 20.09 51.44 37.77
CA LEU A 355 18.77 51.44 38.42
C LEU A 355 17.52 51.31 37.55
N ASP A 356 16.84 50.22 37.87
CA ASP A 356 15.41 50.06 38.13
C ASP A 356 14.36 50.34 37.04
N GLY A 357 13.56 49.24 36.88
CA GLY A 357 12.21 49.28 36.27
C GLY A 357 11.78 47.90 35.81
#